data_efe2b34573c2cdc162869db93fb4d930
#
_entry.id   efe2b34573c2cdc162869db93fb4d930
#
_cell.length_a   1.000
_cell.length_b   1.000
_cell.length_c   1.000
_cell.angle_alpha   90.00
_cell.angle_beta   90.00
_cell.angle_gamma   90.00
#
_symmetry.space_group_name_H-M   'P 1'
#
loop_
_entity.id
_entity.type
_entity.pdbx_description
1 polymer ?
#
loop_
_entity_poly.entity_id
_entity_poly.type
_entity_poly.pdbx_seq_one_letter_code
_entity_poly.pdbx_strand_id
1 'polypeptide(L)'
;MNIRRPRFRDVPTLNTSSLPDLIFTVLFFFMIVTHMRKATVKVEYQLPQGTELTRLTKKSAVTYIYIGRAAQPSTAANGAKAIGSNSIDNRYTIQINDKYVDMSDVAEYIATEKKRMAPDDQARMTVSVKADRSTHMSIINDVKKAIRAGGAYRINYSADNKNINLKQK
;
A
#
# COMPACT_ATOMS: atom_id res chain seq x y z
N MET A 1 52.75 -46.30 50.50
CA MET A 1 52.89 -45.59 49.22
C MET A 1 51.46 -45.37 48.75
N ASN A 2 50.88 -44.17 48.99
CA ASN A 2 49.50 -43.84 48.67
C ASN A 2 49.44 -43.19 47.33
N ILE A 3 48.96 -43.93 46.30
CA ILE A 3 48.76 -43.42 44.94
C ILE A 3 47.43 -42.70 44.93
N ARG A 4 47.44 -41.37 44.94
CA ARG A 4 46.23 -40.55 44.69
C ARG A 4 45.85 -40.67 43.23
N ARG A 5 44.72 -41.31 42.93
CA ARG A 5 44.09 -41.34 41.61
C ARG A 5 43.60 -39.94 41.26
N PRO A 6 43.91 -39.40 40.09
CA PRO A 6 43.37 -38.12 39.66
C PRO A 6 41.86 -38.26 39.46
N ARG A 7 41.08 -37.41 40.11
CA ARG A 7 39.63 -37.26 39.84
C ARG A 7 39.50 -36.58 38.49
N PHE A 8 39.07 -37.30 37.50
CA PHE A 8 38.54 -36.72 36.27
C PHE A 8 37.32 -35.86 36.64
N ARG A 9 37.43 -34.53 36.46
CA ARG A 9 36.28 -33.64 36.50
C ARG A 9 35.51 -33.87 35.21
N ASP A 10 34.35 -34.50 35.30
CA ASP A 10 33.39 -34.54 34.22
C ASP A 10 33.02 -33.10 33.85
N VAL A 11 33.36 -32.69 32.66
CA VAL A 11 32.93 -31.41 32.10
C VAL A 11 31.45 -31.53 31.82
N PRO A 12 30.59 -30.67 32.42
CA PRO A 12 29.15 -30.75 32.13
C PRO A 12 28.94 -30.58 30.64
N THR A 13 28.33 -31.58 30.02
CA THR A 13 27.94 -31.54 28.62
C THR A 13 26.90 -30.45 28.44
N LEU A 14 27.21 -29.45 27.60
CA LEU A 14 26.25 -28.42 27.21
C LEU A 14 25.03 -29.09 26.57
N ASN A 15 23.87 -28.90 27.16
CA ASN A 15 22.62 -29.41 26.63
C ASN A 15 22.21 -28.54 25.40
N THR A 16 22.65 -28.94 24.22
CA THR A 16 22.38 -28.24 22.96
C THR A 16 21.00 -28.55 22.40
N SER A 17 20.22 -29.38 23.10
CA SER A 17 18.88 -29.81 22.64
C SER A 17 17.88 -28.66 22.53
N SER A 18 18.04 -27.57 23.27
CA SER A 18 17.16 -26.39 23.23
C SER A 18 17.56 -25.33 22.17
N LEU A 19 18.80 -25.44 21.61
CA LEU A 19 19.30 -24.51 20.61
C LEU A 19 18.45 -24.50 19.31
N PRO A 20 18.08 -25.66 18.72
CA PRO A 20 17.23 -25.72 17.54
C PRO A 20 15.83 -25.10 17.77
N ASP A 21 15.26 -25.27 18.96
CA ASP A 21 13.96 -24.72 19.31
C ASP A 21 13.98 -23.19 19.39
N LEU A 22 15.04 -22.63 19.96
CA LEU A 22 15.22 -21.17 20.01
C LEU A 22 15.36 -20.59 18.59
N ILE A 23 16.18 -21.21 17.74
CA ILE A 23 16.35 -20.80 16.35
C ILE A 23 15.02 -20.88 15.57
N PHE A 24 14.29 -22.00 15.77
CA PHE A 24 12.99 -22.20 15.11
C PHE A 24 11.96 -21.15 15.58
N THR A 25 11.89 -20.87 16.87
CA THR A 25 10.99 -19.85 17.45
C THR A 25 11.31 -18.45 16.92
N VAL A 26 12.58 -18.09 16.81
CA VAL A 26 13.01 -16.80 16.27
C VAL A 26 12.68 -16.70 14.78
N LEU A 27 12.94 -17.75 14.00
CA LEU A 27 12.57 -17.77 12.58
C LEU A 27 11.06 -17.68 12.38
N PHE A 28 10.28 -18.40 13.19
CA PHE A 28 8.81 -18.35 13.16
C PHE A 28 8.29 -16.97 13.54
N PHE A 29 8.89 -16.34 14.56
CA PHE A 29 8.57 -14.97 14.95
C PHE A 29 8.83 -13.98 13.80
N PHE A 30 9.99 -14.06 13.15
CA PHE A 30 10.28 -13.22 11.99
C PHE A 30 9.32 -13.50 10.82
N MET A 31 8.95 -14.75 10.58
CA MET A 31 7.96 -15.10 9.56
C MET A 31 6.61 -14.43 9.80
N ILE A 32 6.13 -14.38 11.06
CA ILE A 32 4.87 -13.71 11.41
C ILE A 32 5.01 -12.18 11.30
N VAL A 33 6.10 -11.61 11.81
CA VAL A 33 6.32 -10.16 11.82
C VAL A 33 6.57 -9.59 10.43
N THR A 34 7.19 -10.36 9.53
CA THR A 34 7.44 -9.96 8.13
C THR A 34 6.22 -10.09 7.22
N HIS A 35 5.03 -10.35 7.77
CA HIS A 35 3.81 -10.36 6.97
C HIS A 35 3.62 -9.00 6.29
N MET A 36 3.78 -8.96 4.97
CA MET A 36 3.74 -7.74 4.17
C MET A 36 2.40 -7.04 4.38
N ARG A 37 2.45 -5.81 4.88
CA ARG A 37 1.29 -4.93 4.98
C ARG A 37 0.73 -4.70 3.59
N LYS A 38 -0.41 -5.29 3.28
CA LYS A 38 -1.18 -4.93 2.10
C LYS A 38 -1.94 -3.65 2.41
N ALA A 39 -1.86 -2.66 1.51
CA ALA A 39 -2.66 -1.45 1.63
C ALA A 39 -4.15 -1.82 1.74
N THR A 40 -4.79 -1.41 2.85
CA THR A 40 -6.21 -1.68 3.06
C THR A 40 -7.02 -0.67 2.27
N VAL A 41 -7.72 -1.14 1.25
CA VAL A 41 -8.62 -0.30 0.47
C VAL A 41 -9.91 -0.12 1.26
N LYS A 42 -10.21 1.13 1.63
CA LYS A 42 -11.38 1.54 2.42
C LYS A 42 -12.46 2.19 1.56
N VAL A 43 -12.21 2.30 0.27
CA VAL A 43 -13.11 2.93 -0.69
C VAL A 43 -13.71 1.87 -1.58
N GLU A 44 -15.03 1.89 -1.75
CA GLU A 44 -15.71 1.04 -2.72
C GLU A 44 -15.59 1.66 -4.11
N TYR A 45 -15.03 0.91 -5.05
CA TYR A 45 -14.87 1.33 -6.43
C TYR A 45 -14.94 0.14 -7.38
N GLN A 46 -15.53 0.37 -8.55
CA GLN A 46 -15.51 -0.56 -9.66
C GLN A 46 -14.65 0.04 -10.77
N LEU A 47 -13.61 -0.66 -11.16
CA LEU A 47 -12.71 -0.18 -12.21
C LEU A 47 -13.43 -0.16 -13.58
N PRO A 48 -13.15 0.83 -14.43
CA PRO A 48 -13.57 0.81 -15.81
C PRO A 48 -12.90 -0.35 -16.54
N GLN A 49 -13.54 -0.88 -17.58
CA GLN A 49 -12.98 -1.94 -18.41
C GLN A 49 -12.06 -1.35 -19.48
N GLY A 50 -10.89 -1.96 -19.66
CA GLY A 50 -9.91 -1.60 -20.70
C GLY A 50 -9.49 -2.81 -21.52
N THR A 51 -9.14 -2.60 -22.78
CA THR A 51 -8.62 -3.61 -23.70
C THR A 51 -7.11 -3.66 -23.72
N GLU A 52 -6.46 -2.48 -23.66
CA GLU A 52 -5.01 -2.32 -23.73
C GLU A 52 -4.47 -1.97 -22.33
N LEU A 53 -4.05 -3.01 -21.57
CA LEU A 53 -3.53 -2.84 -20.22
C LEU A 53 -2.04 -3.15 -20.16
N THR A 54 -1.25 -2.19 -19.69
CA THR A 54 0.18 -2.34 -19.46
C THR A 54 0.48 -2.59 -17.99
N ARG A 55 1.28 -3.61 -17.67
CA ARG A 55 1.72 -3.87 -16.29
C ARG A 55 2.78 -2.87 -15.85
N LEU A 56 2.61 -2.31 -14.66
CA LEU A 56 3.65 -1.52 -14.01
C LEU A 56 4.79 -2.43 -13.53
N THR A 57 6.00 -2.16 -13.99
CA THR A 57 7.15 -3.04 -13.79
C THR A 57 7.81 -2.88 -12.43
N LYS A 58 7.83 -1.66 -11.86
CA LYS A 58 8.45 -1.36 -10.56
C LYS A 58 7.40 -0.90 -9.56
N LYS A 59 7.06 -1.76 -8.61
CA LYS A 59 6.07 -1.46 -7.56
C LYS A 59 6.59 -0.49 -6.48
N SER A 60 7.90 -0.40 -6.27
CA SER A 60 8.52 0.48 -5.26
C SER A 60 8.33 1.97 -5.52
N ALA A 61 8.22 2.36 -6.79
CA ALA A 61 8.05 3.75 -7.21
C ALA A 61 6.58 4.09 -7.55
N VAL A 62 5.61 3.27 -7.11
CA VAL A 62 4.19 3.48 -7.41
C VAL A 62 3.42 3.88 -6.17
N THR A 63 2.78 5.04 -6.23
CA THR A 63 1.79 5.50 -5.24
C THR A 63 0.39 5.25 -5.77
N TYR A 64 -0.47 4.64 -4.96
CA TYR A 64 -1.84 4.32 -5.36
C TYR A 64 -2.81 5.37 -4.83
N ILE A 65 -3.65 5.89 -5.71
CA ILE A 65 -4.77 6.77 -5.38
C ILE A 65 -6.06 6.06 -5.75
N TYR A 66 -6.96 5.94 -4.79
CA TYR A 66 -8.28 5.36 -4.98
C TYR A 66 -9.33 6.47 -4.90
N ILE A 67 -10.22 6.52 -5.87
CA ILE A 67 -11.33 7.48 -5.95
C ILE A 67 -12.60 6.67 -6.04
N GLY A 68 -13.45 6.77 -5.03
CA GLY A 68 -14.68 6.00 -4.97
C GLY A 68 -15.56 6.43 -3.82
N ARG A 69 -16.62 5.67 -3.54
CA ARG A 69 -17.51 5.92 -2.42
C ARG A 69 -16.89 5.42 -1.13
N ALA A 70 -17.11 6.15 -0.03
CA ALA A 70 -16.69 5.65 1.28
C ALA A 70 -17.46 4.37 1.62
N ALA A 71 -16.74 3.28 1.94
CA ALA A 71 -17.35 2.00 2.29
C ALA A 71 -18.20 2.07 3.57
N GLN A 72 -17.92 3.05 4.44
CA GLN A 72 -18.71 3.30 5.67
C GLN A 72 -18.95 4.80 5.84
N PRO A 73 -20.22 5.24 5.94
CA PRO A 73 -20.55 6.64 6.17
C PRO A 73 -20.05 7.18 7.52
N SER A 74 -19.76 6.32 8.50
CA SER A 74 -19.21 6.67 9.81
C SER A 74 -17.73 7.02 9.80
N THR A 75 -16.96 6.62 8.79
CA THR A 75 -15.53 6.93 8.68
C THR A 75 -15.26 8.29 8.02
N ALA A 76 -16.26 8.89 7.38
CA ALA A 76 -16.19 10.29 6.94
C ALA A 76 -16.11 11.27 8.15
N ALA A 77 -16.49 10.82 9.36
CA ALA A 77 -16.41 11.60 10.59
C ALA A 77 -14.97 11.88 11.08
N ASN A 78 -13.97 11.16 10.58
CA ASN A 78 -12.57 11.31 10.99
C ASN A 78 -11.75 12.15 9.99
N GLY A 79 -12.31 13.26 9.48
CA GLY A 79 -11.58 14.31 8.77
C GLY A 79 -11.51 14.17 7.25
N ALA A 80 -12.04 13.12 6.64
CA ALA A 80 -12.16 13.08 5.20
C ALA A 80 -13.43 13.83 4.76
N LYS A 81 -13.25 15.08 4.39
CA LYS A 81 -14.31 15.88 3.77
C LYS A 81 -14.63 15.28 2.40
N ALA A 82 -15.89 14.93 2.18
CA ALA A 82 -16.32 14.48 0.87
C ALA A 82 -15.98 15.54 -0.20
N ILE A 83 -15.41 15.11 -1.32
CA ILE A 83 -14.96 16.00 -2.38
C ILE A 83 -16.18 16.71 -2.98
N GLY A 84 -16.20 18.02 -2.92
CA GLY A 84 -17.20 18.84 -3.57
C GLY A 84 -18.22 19.48 -2.64
N SER A 85 -17.77 20.40 -1.77
CA SER A 85 -18.67 21.22 -0.94
C SER A 85 -19.61 22.13 -1.76
N ASN A 86 -19.50 22.15 -3.11
CA ASN A 86 -20.33 23.00 -3.98
C ASN A 86 -21.00 22.27 -5.14
N SER A 87 -21.02 20.93 -5.20
CA SER A 87 -21.61 20.22 -6.35
C SER A 87 -22.20 18.89 -5.94
N ILE A 88 -23.25 18.53 -6.61
CA ILE A 88 -24.09 17.33 -6.71
C ILE A 88 -23.45 15.98 -6.27
N ASP A 89 -22.14 15.90 -6.06
CA ASP A 89 -21.37 14.67 -5.83
C ASP A 89 -20.58 14.62 -4.50
N ASN A 90 -21.26 14.94 -3.41
CA ASN A 90 -20.71 14.79 -2.05
C ASN A 90 -20.48 13.32 -1.63
N ARG A 91 -20.36 12.39 -2.61
CA ARG A 91 -20.30 10.95 -2.39
C ARG A 91 -18.94 10.33 -2.64
N TYR A 92 -17.99 11.05 -3.24
CA TYR A 92 -16.68 10.51 -3.57
C TYR A 92 -15.62 10.92 -2.56
N THR A 93 -14.78 9.98 -2.20
CA THR A 93 -13.66 10.15 -1.27
C THR A 93 -12.36 9.75 -1.96
N ILE A 94 -11.28 10.48 -1.66
CA ILE A 94 -9.95 10.14 -2.13
C ILE A 94 -9.23 9.38 -1.02
N GLN A 95 -8.65 8.25 -1.34
CA GLN A 95 -7.73 7.52 -0.49
C GLN A 95 -6.38 7.43 -1.19
N ILE A 96 -5.32 7.82 -0.48
CA ILE A 96 -3.93 7.63 -0.93
C ILE A 96 -3.27 6.62 -0.01
N ASN A 97 -2.82 5.50 -0.58
CA ASN A 97 -2.35 4.33 0.17
C ASN A 97 -3.42 3.88 1.20
N ASP A 98 -3.21 4.12 2.51
CA ASP A 98 -4.10 3.70 3.60
C ASP A 98 -4.88 4.84 4.24
N LYS A 99 -4.71 6.09 3.77
CA LYS A 99 -5.28 7.29 4.39
C LYS A 99 -6.29 7.96 3.46
N TYR A 100 -7.38 8.44 4.06
CA TYR A 100 -8.27 9.39 3.41
C TYR A 100 -7.59 10.76 3.35
N VAL A 101 -7.68 11.43 2.23
CA VAL A 101 -7.02 12.71 1.97
C VAL A 101 -8.02 13.64 1.29
N ASP A 102 -8.06 14.89 1.72
CA ASP A 102 -8.85 15.93 1.06
C ASP A 102 -8.19 16.37 -0.25
N MET A 103 -8.99 16.89 -1.18
CA MET A 103 -8.50 17.35 -2.48
C MET A 103 -7.38 18.40 -2.33
N SER A 104 -7.49 19.31 -1.35
CA SER A 104 -6.50 20.35 -1.03
C SER A 104 -5.14 19.76 -0.66
N ASP A 105 -5.16 18.62 0.03
CA ASP A 105 -3.97 18.06 0.66
C ASP A 105 -3.28 17.00 -0.23
N VAL A 106 -3.91 16.63 -1.35
CA VAL A 106 -3.35 15.64 -2.30
C VAL A 106 -1.97 16.06 -2.79
N ALA A 107 -1.79 17.35 -3.12
CA ALA A 107 -0.52 17.85 -3.64
C ALA A 107 0.60 17.74 -2.60
N GLU A 108 0.33 18.15 -1.36
CA GLU A 108 1.29 18.08 -0.26
C GLU A 108 1.62 16.61 0.09
N TYR A 109 0.61 15.75 0.12
CA TYR A 109 0.81 14.33 0.38
C TYR A 109 1.73 13.68 -0.68
N ILE A 110 1.48 13.95 -1.96
CA ILE A 110 2.31 13.44 -3.06
C ILE A 110 3.74 13.97 -2.98
N ALA A 111 3.93 15.25 -2.65
CA ALA A 111 5.27 15.83 -2.48
C ALA A 111 6.02 15.16 -1.31
N THR A 112 5.32 14.86 -0.21
CA THR A 112 5.87 14.18 0.96
C THR A 112 6.25 12.73 0.63
N GLU A 113 5.37 11.99 -0.05
CA GLU A 113 5.67 10.61 -0.48
C GLU A 113 6.86 10.57 -1.44
N LYS A 114 6.96 11.53 -2.36
CA LYS A 114 8.10 11.64 -3.27
C LYS A 114 9.42 11.82 -2.50
N LYS A 115 9.44 12.68 -1.48
CA LYS A 115 10.63 12.90 -0.63
C LYS A 115 11.05 11.67 0.17
N ARG A 116 10.11 10.78 0.50
CA ARG A 116 10.38 9.52 1.22
C ARG A 116 10.98 8.43 0.35
N MET A 117 10.82 8.52 -0.96
CA MET A 117 11.37 7.56 -1.91
C MET A 117 12.88 7.75 -2.06
N ALA A 118 13.58 6.67 -2.44
CA ALA A 118 14.99 6.76 -2.82
C ALA A 118 15.17 7.72 -4.01
N PRO A 119 16.32 8.44 -4.10
CA PRO A 119 16.56 9.43 -5.17
C PRO A 119 16.31 8.89 -6.58
N ASP A 120 16.70 7.66 -6.86
CA ASP A 120 16.49 6.99 -8.15
C ASP A 120 15.01 6.73 -8.45
N ASP A 121 14.22 6.43 -7.42
CA ASP A 121 12.79 6.18 -7.54
C ASP A 121 11.99 7.48 -7.64
N GLN A 122 12.48 8.59 -7.05
CA GLN A 122 11.84 9.91 -7.16
C GLN A 122 11.68 10.39 -8.61
N ALA A 123 12.70 10.15 -9.44
CA ALA A 123 12.67 10.50 -10.86
C ALA A 123 11.69 9.64 -11.67
N ARG A 124 11.40 8.42 -11.17
CA ARG A 124 10.53 7.43 -11.81
C ARG A 124 9.17 7.28 -11.16
N MET A 125 8.88 8.12 -10.14
CA MET A 125 7.63 8.05 -9.40
C MET A 125 6.44 8.04 -10.35
N THR A 126 5.59 7.04 -10.20
CA THR A 126 4.37 6.86 -10.97
C THR A 126 3.18 6.83 -10.02
N VAL A 127 2.17 7.62 -10.30
CA VAL A 127 0.92 7.60 -9.54
C VAL A 127 -0.10 6.78 -10.29
N SER A 128 -0.57 5.71 -9.67
CA SER A 128 -1.61 4.84 -10.22
C SER A 128 -2.97 5.26 -9.66
N VAL A 129 -3.79 5.84 -10.52
CA VAL A 129 -5.15 6.28 -10.18
C VAL A 129 -6.14 5.15 -10.46
N LYS A 130 -6.86 4.74 -9.43
CA LYS A 130 -7.95 3.77 -9.47
C LYS A 130 -9.24 4.50 -9.15
N ALA A 131 -9.96 4.89 -10.17
CA ALA A 131 -11.23 5.59 -10.03
C ALA A 131 -12.41 4.66 -10.30
N ASP A 132 -13.50 4.88 -9.57
CA ASP A 132 -14.76 4.21 -9.86
C ASP A 132 -15.28 4.64 -11.23
N ARG A 133 -15.84 3.70 -11.97
CA ARG A 133 -16.39 3.92 -13.32
C ARG A 133 -17.47 5.00 -13.37
N SER A 134 -18.15 5.26 -12.26
CA SER A 134 -19.19 6.29 -12.15
C SER A 134 -18.63 7.66 -11.71
N THR A 135 -17.31 7.77 -11.46
CA THR A 135 -16.68 9.04 -11.03
C THR A 135 -16.71 10.05 -12.17
N HIS A 136 -17.17 11.26 -11.86
CA HIS A 136 -17.16 12.37 -12.82
C HIS A 136 -15.75 12.73 -13.27
N MET A 137 -15.57 13.00 -14.54
CA MET A 137 -14.28 13.33 -15.13
C MET A 137 -13.69 14.62 -14.58
N SER A 138 -14.52 15.56 -14.09
CA SER A 138 -14.06 16.76 -13.38
C SER A 138 -13.20 16.43 -12.18
N ILE A 139 -13.66 15.50 -11.33
CA ILE A 139 -12.94 15.05 -10.12
C ILE A 139 -11.58 14.43 -10.52
N ILE A 140 -11.57 13.59 -11.54
CA ILE A 140 -10.34 12.96 -12.05
C ILE A 140 -9.36 14.03 -12.54
N ASN A 141 -9.85 15.06 -13.24
CA ASN A 141 -9.03 16.14 -13.73
C ASN A 141 -8.46 16.99 -12.59
N ASP A 142 -9.23 17.25 -11.54
CA ASP A 142 -8.76 18.02 -10.39
C ASP A 142 -7.73 17.25 -9.57
N VAL A 143 -7.93 15.94 -9.35
CA VAL A 143 -6.92 15.04 -8.78
C VAL A 143 -5.65 15.03 -9.63
N LYS A 144 -5.77 14.97 -10.95
CA LYS A 144 -4.63 15.03 -11.88
C LYS A 144 -3.84 16.34 -11.77
N LYS A 145 -4.54 17.48 -11.63
CA LYS A 145 -3.88 18.78 -11.41
C LYS A 145 -3.14 18.78 -10.06
N ALA A 146 -3.77 18.29 -8.99
CA ALA A 146 -3.16 18.19 -7.66
C ALA A 146 -1.92 17.27 -7.65
N ILE A 147 -1.96 16.13 -8.34
CA ILE A 147 -0.82 15.22 -8.48
C ILE A 147 0.36 15.92 -9.18
N ARG A 148 0.09 16.68 -10.24
CA ARG A 148 1.12 17.43 -10.96
C ARG A 148 1.69 18.57 -10.11
N ALA A 149 0.86 19.25 -9.34
CA ALA A 149 1.30 20.27 -8.39
C ALA A 149 2.22 19.68 -7.31
N GLY A 150 1.98 18.42 -6.87
CA GLY A 150 2.86 17.65 -5.99
C GLY A 150 4.17 17.16 -6.63
N GLY A 151 4.40 17.44 -7.94
CA GLY A 151 5.63 17.11 -8.65
C GLY A 151 5.69 15.69 -9.21
N ALA A 152 4.56 14.96 -9.27
CA ALA A 152 4.48 13.66 -9.92
C ALA A 152 3.88 13.83 -11.35
N TYR A 153 4.68 13.52 -12.36
CA TYR A 153 4.29 13.74 -13.76
C TYR A 153 3.82 12.47 -14.47
N ARG A 154 4.18 11.30 -13.94
CA ARG A 154 3.76 10.01 -14.50
C ARG A 154 2.49 9.55 -13.82
N ILE A 155 1.39 9.55 -14.55
CA ILE A 155 0.09 9.12 -14.07
C ILE A 155 -0.35 7.93 -14.90
N ASN A 156 -0.74 6.86 -14.23
CA ASN A 156 -1.31 5.68 -14.82
C ASN A 156 -2.75 5.48 -14.32
N TYR A 157 -3.66 5.13 -15.22
CA TYR A 157 -5.03 4.78 -14.87
C TYR A 157 -5.18 3.28 -14.86
N SER A 158 -5.72 2.75 -13.78
CA SER A 158 -6.00 1.32 -13.67
C SER A 158 -7.38 1.00 -14.23
N ALA A 159 -7.47 -0.07 -14.99
CA ALA A 159 -8.70 -0.61 -15.52
C ALA A 159 -8.71 -2.14 -15.41
N ASP A 160 -9.89 -2.75 -15.38
CA ASP A 160 -10.04 -4.19 -15.43
C ASP A 160 -10.00 -4.69 -16.88
N ASN A 161 -9.46 -5.88 -17.08
CA ASN A 161 -9.37 -6.47 -18.41
C ASN A 161 -10.73 -6.99 -18.87
N LYS A 162 -11.26 -6.41 -19.93
CA LYS A 162 -12.55 -6.80 -20.54
C LYS A 162 -12.58 -8.29 -20.95
N ASN A 163 -11.44 -8.85 -21.36
CA ASN A 163 -11.36 -10.22 -21.88
C ASN A 163 -11.45 -11.32 -20.81
N ILE A 164 -11.21 -11.00 -19.53
CA ILE A 164 -11.28 -12.01 -18.45
C ILE A 164 -12.73 -12.30 -18.07
N ASN A 165 -13.60 -11.31 -18.13
CA ASN A 165 -15.02 -11.46 -17.75
C ASN A 165 -15.86 -12.27 -18.76
N LEU A 166 -15.35 -12.53 -19.96
CA LEU A 166 -16.04 -13.37 -20.95
C LEU A 166 -15.82 -14.89 -20.74
N LYS A 167 -14.88 -15.28 -19.86
CA LYS A 167 -14.56 -16.70 -19.56
C LYS A 167 -15.23 -17.25 -18.30
N GLN A 168 -15.98 -16.44 -17.56
CA GLN A 168 -16.68 -16.85 -16.33
C GLN A 168 -18.21 -16.82 -16.45
N LYS A 169 -18.75 -16.98 -17.65
CA LYS A 169 -20.20 -17.14 -17.84
C LYS A 169 -20.50 -18.51 -18.42
#